data_96d245cb63ef5c9140f47818bc465f68
#
_entry.id   96d245cb63ef5c9140f47818bc465f68
#
_cell.length_a   1.000
_cell.length_b   1.000
_cell.length_c   1.000
_cell.angle_alpha   90.00
_cell.angle_beta   90.00
_cell.angle_gamma   90.00
#
_symmetry.space_group_name_H-M   'P 1'
#
loop_
_entity.id
_entity.type
_entity.pdbx_description
1 polymer ?
#
loop_
_entity_poly.entity_id
_entity_poly.type
_entity_poly.pdbx_seq_one_letter_code
_entity_poly.pdbx_strand_id
1 'polypeptide(L)'
;MVIFFSVFPFSILQIKMNKSPDKDSSSGKVITISESSIQRDDEGDIIPKLDSEEIEDEYSVWNKKSIFYTWLLLCYSTGPVASMSRTYVPASIQSIARSVGRTKDGRHCAMRGNDCYVKFGVGTVHYTSYVLYLRAIATAVEGVVAIFLMGIADYSNYRKLFVICSILIYGCFALPFAGLTQSNYPTLKAASALYALMSIDDSIYQIMEGSYIPLFMRADKKDPLKRGSIVSVLGIVIGNVGGLTALIIGIIISYTSGRPDKDGYHNFLLAITIAGCLTVVLSIFSSFYIPSVKGKKRDSNVMVLPFKRFFGLLKDIQQYPMAFLYCVSWVIWNVSYSNFMSMFLLLFRSTLGLGSTDSEYTVYTFMSYISASLGSLAWMVLYPRFKFNIKYWGYMFLAFSIFSNFWGCLGIHHATRVGFQHRWEFWIFEVFYAGTSSAMRSLNRCVYSLLLPKGDEAQYFGLEIMLGVATGWIGSLVNAVIQDRTNDDRFPFLPNMFLAIISIVLYFFVDLENGMAAVNKAKQPQEENED
;
A
#
# COMPACT_ATOMS: atom_id res chain seq x y z
N MET A 1 -15.56 -1.47 22.11
CA MET A 1 -15.86 -0.84 20.81
C MET A 1 -16.50 0.53 20.93
N VAL A 2 -17.52 0.71 21.76
CA VAL A 2 -18.15 2.03 22.03
C VAL A 2 -17.19 3.01 22.72
N ILE A 3 -16.28 2.54 23.57
CA ILE A 3 -15.30 3.36 24.31
C ILE A 3 -14.19 3.92 23.40
N PHE A 4 -13.84 3.24 22.30
CA PHE A 4 -12.78 3.68 21.39
C PHE A 4 -13.20 4.85 20.48
N PHE A 5 -14.51 4.99 20.19
CA PHE A 5 -15.04 6.11 19.40
C PHE A 5 -15.25 7.40 20.23
N SER A 6 -15.18 7.34 21.55
CA SER A 6 -15.36 8.52 22.42
C SER A 6 -14.07 9.30 22.71
N VAL A 7 -12.89 8.76 22.37
CA VAL A 7 -11.58 9.40 22.63
C VAL A 7 -11.13 10.35 21.51
N PHE A 8 -11.69 10.23 20.31
CA PHE A 8 -11.47 11.21 19.25
C PHE A 8 -12.72 12.08 19.09
N PRO A 9 -12.64 13.38 19.35
CA PRO A 9 -13.78 14.27 19.12
C PRO A 9 -14.04 14.38 17.61
N PHE A 10 -15.01 13.61 17.14
CA PHE A 10 -15.53 13.62 15.76
C PHE A 10 -16.14 14.98 15.34
N SER A 11 -16.13 15.98 16.23
CA SER A 11 -16.57 17.35 16.00
C SER A 11 -15.77 18.12 14.94
N ILE A 12 -14.56 17.68 14.60
CA ILE A 12 -13.75 18.31 13.52
C ILE A 12 -14.13 17.80 12.14
N LEU A 13 -14.82 16.68 12.03
CA LEU A 13 -15.23 16.05 10.76
C LEU A 13 -16.69 16.29 10.38
N GLN A 14 -17.41 17.18 11.07
CA GLN A 14 -18.65 17.74 10.59
C GLN A 14 -18.38 18.77 9.47
N ILE A 15 -17.81 18.32 8.37
CA ILE A 15 -18.00 18.98 7.08
C ILE A 15 -19.52 18.89 6.82
N LYS A 16 -20.18 20.05 6.81
CA LYS A 16 -21.61 20.22 6.52
C LYS A 16 -22.01 19.35 5.33
N MET A 17 -22.49 18.15 5.56
CA MET A 17 -23.29 17.43 4.59
C MET A 17 -24.72 18.00 4.72
N ASN A 18 -25.11 18.78 3.73
CA ASN A 18 -26.47 19.32 3.63
C ASN A 18 -27.48 18.19 3.77
N LYS A 19 -28.34 18.30 4.76
CA LYS A 19 -29.51 17.48 4.93
C LYS A 19 -30.45 17.74 3.74
N SER A 20 -30.70 16.72 2.93
CA SER A 20 -31.86 16.61 2.08
C SER A 20 -32.99 16.04 2.95
N PRO A 21 -34.23 16.57 2.86
CA PRO A 21 -35.32 16.10 3.69
C PRO A 21 -35.84 14.73 3.21
N ASP A 22 -35.94 13.80 4.15
CA ASP A 22 -36.59 12.50 3.97
C ASP A 22 -38.06 12.73 3.62
N LYS A 23 -38.49 12.15 2.51
CA LYS A 23 -39.89 11.86 2.25
C LYS A 23 -40.08 10.36 2.19
N ASP A 24 -40.63 9.82 3.26
CA ASP A 24 -41.25 8.50 3.28
C ASP A 24 -42.43 8.47 2.29
N SER A 25 -42.40 7.50 1.39
CA SER A 25 -43.64 6.90 0.89
C SER A 25 -43.35 5.50 0.33
N SER A 26 -43.80 4.51 1.06
CA SER A 26 -43.99 3.15 0.62
C SER A 26 -45.07 3.08 -0.45
N SER A 27 -44.74 2.62 -1.64
CA SER A 27 -45.75 2.14 -2.61
C SER A 27 -45.09 1.07 -3.48
N GLY A 28 -45.54 -0.17 -3.33
CA GLY A 28 -45.21 -1.27 -4.20
C GLY A 28 -45.66 -1.00 -5.62
N LYS A 29 -44.74 -0.87 -6.56
CA LYS A 29 -45.01 -0.82 -7.99
C LYS A 29 -44.84 -2.20 -8.60
N VAL A 30 -45.94 -2.73 -9.09
CA VAL A 30 -45.97 -3.86 -10.03
C VAL A 30 -45.33 -3.39 -11.34
N ILE A 31 -44.27 -4.05 -11.77
CA ILE A 31 -43.55 -3.74 -13.01
C ILE A 31 -44.35 -4.35 -14.17
N THR A 32 -45.00 -3.51 -14.94
CA THR A 32 -45.52 -3.86 -16.26
C THR A 32 -44.42 -3.57 -17.29
N ILE A 33 -43.92 -4.61 -17.95
CA ILE A 33 -42.95 -4.47 -19.05
C ILE A 33 -43.65 -3.85 -20.25
N SER A 34 -43.23 -2.67 -20.67
CA SER A 34 -43.73 -2.04 -21.91
C SER A 34 -42.92 -2.56 -23.10
N GLU A 35 -43.58 -2.90 -24.19
CA GLU A 35 -43.01 -3.46 -25.43
C GLU A 35 -42.08 -2.52 -26.22
N SER A 36 -41.76 -1.33 -25.72
CA SER A 36 -40.97 -0.33 -26.45
C SER A 36 -39.43 -0.43 -26.27
N SER A 37 -38.91 -1.48 -25.58
CA SER A 37 -37.50 -1.62 -25.25
C SER A 37 -36.76 -2.76 -26.00
N ILE A 38 -37.30 -3.23 -27.13
CA ILE A 38 -36.68 -4.28 -27.92
C ILE A 38 -36.04 -3.66 -29.17
N GLN A 39 -34.72 -3.55 -29.16
CA GLN A 39 -33.93 -3.24 -30.34
C GLN A 39 -33.32 -4.55 -30.88
N ARG A 40 -33.52 -4.84 -32.17
CA ARG A 40 -32.89 -5.99 -32.84
C ARG A 40 -31.67 -5.49 -33.61
N ASP A 41 -30.57 -6.24 -33.55
CA ASP A 41 -29.43 -6.02 -34.44
C ASP A 41 -29.71 -6.57 -35.85
N ASP A 42 -28.84 -6.29 -36.77
CA ASP A 42 -28.95 -6.72 -38.19
C ASP A 42 -28.87 -8.27 -38.35
N GLU A 43 -28.51 -9.01 -37.29
CA GLU A 43 -28.52 -10.47 -37.24
C GLU A 43 -29.75 -11.08 -36.56
N GLY A 44 -30.67 -10.25 -36.04
CA GLY A 44 -31.92 -10.70 -35.43
C GLY A 44 -31.83 -11.15 -33.98
N ASP A 45 -30.68 -11.00 -33.35
CA ASP A 45 -30.49 -11.30 -31.92
C ASP A 45 -31.03 -10.18 -31.03
N ILE A 46 -31.72 -10.57 -29.97
CA ILE A 46 -32.29 -9.66 -28.98
C ILE A 46 -31.15 -9.19 -28.07
N ILE A 47 -30.66 -7.96 -28.29
CA ILE A 47 -29.77 -7.31 -27.33
C ILE A 47 -30.64 -6.68 -26.22
N PRO A 48 -30.60 -7.19 -25.00
CA PRO A 48 -31.26 -6.49 -23.91
C PRO A 48 -30.55 -5.13 -23.73
N LYS A 49 -31.22 -4.03 -24.07
CA LYS A 49 -30.80 -2.71 -23.66
C LYS A 49 -30.77 -2.74 -22.13
N LEU A 50 -29.59 -2.85 -21.54
CA LEU A 50 -29.41 -2.71 -20.11
C LEU A 50 -29.73 -1.27 -19.81
N ASP A 51 -30.95 -1.03 -19.30
CA ASP A 51 -31.44 0.31 -19.03
C ASP A 51 -30.41 1.02 -18.12
N SER A 52 -30.08 2.24 -18.47
CA SER A 52 -29.21 3.13 -17.67
C SER A 52 -29.72 3.24 -16.21
N GLU A 53 -30.98 3.01 -15.96
CA GLU A 53 -31.61 2.92 -14.64
C GLU A 53 -31.17 1.68 -13.83
N GLU A 54 -30.98 0.49 -14.43
CA GLU A 54 -30.47 -0.69 -13.72
C GLU A 54 -29.00 -0.54 -13.30
N ILE A 55 -28.18 0.12 -14.14
CA ILE A 55 -26.79 0.44 -13.80
C ILE A 55 -26.73 1.49 -12.67
N GLU A 56 -27.67 2.42 -12.64
CA GLU A 56 -27.76 3.45 -11.61
C GLU A 56 -28.13 2.87 -10.24
N ASP A 57 -28.99 1.87 -10.18
CA ASP A 57 -29.37 1.21 -8.92
C ASP A 57 -28.22 0.35 -8.35
N GLU A 58 -27.37 -0.24 -9.18
CA GLU A 58 -26.25 -1.07 -8.72
C GLU A 58 -25.20 -0.28 -7.93
N TYR A 59 -24.90 0.97 -8.33
CA TYR A 59 -23.95 1.83 -7.60
C TYR A 59 -24.57 2.57 -6.42
N SER A 60 -25.89 2.69 -6.33
CA SER A 60 -26.59 3.37 -5.23
C SER A 60 -26.30 2.74 -3.87
N VAL A 61 -26.04 1.44 -3.87
CA VAL A 61 -25.67 0.65 -2.67
C VAL A 61 -24.40 1.20 -2.01
N TRP A 62 -23.40 1.70 -2.79
CA TRP A 62 -22.12 2.21 -2.29
C TRP A 62 -22.22 3.60 -1.66
N ASN A 63 -23.36 4.29 -1.80
CA ASN A 63 -23.64 5.54 -1.09
C ASN A 63 -24.09 5.33 0.36
N LYS A 64 -24.47 4.10 0.74
CA LYS A 64 -24.92 3.81 2.10
C LYS A 64 -23.77 4.00 3.10
N LYS A 65 -24.03 4.77 4.16
CA LYS A 65 -23.05 5.03 5.23
C LYS A 65 -22.58 3.74 5.91
N SER A 66 -23.46 2.75 6.09
CA SER A 66 -23.09 1.46 6.69
C SER A 66 -22.02 0.72 5.89
N ILE A 67 -22.11 0.71 4.56
CA ILE A 67 -21.14 0.07 3.68
C ILE A 67 -19.80 0.80 3.72
N PHE A 68 -19.84 2.14 3.75
CA PHE A 68 -18.63 2.94 3.91
C PHE A 68 -17.91 2.65 5.23
N TYR A 69 -18.64 2.59 6.34
CA TYR A 69 -18.04 2.23 7.64
C TYR A 69 -17.53 0.79 7.68
N THR A 70 -18.21 -0.13 7.01
CA THR A 70 -17.74 -1.52 6.90
C THR A 70 -16.44 -1.61 6.09
N TRP A 71 -16.34 -0.84 5.01
CA TRP A 71 -15.11 -0.75 4.23
C TRP A 71 -13.97 -0.12 5.06
N LEU A 72 -14.24 0.92 5.85
CA LEU A 72 -13.25 1.46 6.79
C LEU A 72 -12.84 0.44 7.86
N LEU A 73 -13.76 -0.39 8.35
CA LEU A 73 -13.45 -1.49 9.25
C LEU A 73 -12.55 -2.54 8.59
N LEU A 74 -12.77 -2.82 7.30
CA LEU A 74 -11.89 -3.69 6.53
C LEU A 74 -10.47 -3.10 6.44
N CYS A 75 -10.33 -1.82 6.06
CA CYS A 75 -9.05 -1.12 6.06
C CYS A 75 -8.38 -1.14 7.44
N TYR A 76 -9.14 -0.97 8.53
CA TYR A 76 -8.62 -1.08 9.89
C TYR A 76 -8.11 -2.50 10.18
N SER A 77 -8.82 -3.53 9.74
CA SER A 77 -8.48 -4.93 10.03
C SER A 77 -7.15 -5.38 9.43
N THR A 78 -6.75 -4.79 8.30
CA THR A 78 -5.46 -5.09 7.65
C THR A 78 -4.28 -4.42 8.35
N GLY A 79 -4.51 -3.26 8.97
CA GLY A 79 -3.49 -2.42 9.62
C GLY A 79 -2.60 -3.16 10.62
N PRO A 80 -3.14 -3.95 11.56
CA PRO A 80 -2.35 -4.65 12.56
C PRO A 80 -1.25 -5.53 11.98
N VAL A 81 -1.59 -6.46 11.08
CA VAL A 81 -0.60 -7.36 10.48
C VAL A 81 0.31 -6.60 9.52
N ALA A 82 -0.21 -5.63 8.74
CA ALA A 82 0.60 -4.84 7.82
C ALA A 82 1.69 -4.05 8.55
N SER A 83 1.40 -3.48 9.73
CA SER A 83 2.42 -2.80 10.53
C SER A 83 3.49 -3.77 11.04
N MET A 84 3.10 -4.94 11.54
CA MET A 84 4.03 -5.97 12.02
C MET A 84 4.89 -6.53 10.90
N SER A 85 4.31 -6.81 9.74
CA SER A 85 5.04 -7.31 8.56
C SER A 85 6.12 -6.35 8.07
N ARG A 86 5.88 -5.05 8.20
CA ARG A 86 6.84 -4.02 7.76
C ARG A 86 7.88 -3.66 8.81
N THR A 87 7.63 -3.95 10.08
CA THR A 87 8.47 -3.51 11.20
C THR A 87 9.06 -4.67 12.00
N TYR A 88 8.24 -5.42 12.72
CA TYR A 88 8.70 -6.43 13.65
C TYR A 88 9.14 -7.74 12.98
N VAL A 89 8.53 -8.13 11.87
CA VAL A 89 8.94 -9.35 11.15
C VAL A 89 10.35 -9.21 10.58
N PRO A 90 10.70 -8.14 9.80
CA PRO A 90 12.08 -7.92 9.35
C PRO A 90 13.07 -7.77 10.52
N ALA A 91 12.67 -7.09 11.59
CA ALA A 91 13.50 -6.91 12.78
C ALA A 91 13.79 -8.25 13.50
N SER A 92 12.79 -9.13 13.60
CA SER A 92 12.95 -10.47 14.18
C SER A 92 13.85 -11.35 13.30
N ILE A 93 13.65 -11.36 11.98
CA ILE A 93 14.51 -12.08 11.03
C ILE A 93 15.95 -11.57 11.12
N GLN A 94 16.17 -10.26 11.16
CA GLN A 94 17.50 -9.67 11.32
C GLN A 94 18.17 -10.10 12.64
N SER A 95 17.40 -10.19 13.74
CA SER A 95 17.91 -10.65 15.04
C SER A 95 18.27 -12.14 15.01
N ILE A 96 17.40 -12.99 14.47
CA ILE A 96 17.66 -14.42 14.33
C ILE A 96 18.86 -14.64 13.40
N ALA A 97 18.93 -13.94 12.27
CA ALA A 97 20.04 -14.02 11.33
C ALA A 97 21.37 -13.66 12.00
N ARG A 98 21.38 -12.62 12.82
CA ARG A 98 22.57 -12.22 13.59
C ARG A 98 22.97 -13.27 14.63
N SER A 99 22.01 -13.88 15.34
CA SER A 99 22.29 -14.88 16.38
C SER A 99 22.85 -16.19 15.80
N VAL A 100 22.43 -16.61 14.60
CA VAL A 100 22.94 -17.79 13.91
C VAL A 100 24.16 -17.49 13.03
N GLY A 101 24.43 -16.20 12.76
CA GLY A 101 25.52 -15.73 11.92
C GLY A 101 26.90 -15.96 12.55
N ARG A 102 27.92 -15.89 11.70
CA ARG A 102 29.31 -16.01 12.10
C ARG A 102 30.15 -14.92 11.44
N THR A 103 31.21 -14.50 12.13
CA THR A 103 32.25 -13.64 11.57
C THR A 103 33.07 -14.41 10.54
N LYS A 104 33.89 -13.73 9.74
CA LYS A 104 34.84 -14.38 8.81
C LYS A 104 35.76 -15.35 9.51
N ASP A 105 36.08 -15.08 10.78
CA ASP A 105 36.94 -15.93 11.62
C ASP A 105 36.18 -17.12 12.28
N GLY A 106 34.93 -17.34 11.94
CA GLY A 106 34.08 -18.42 12.46
C GLY A 106 33.53 -18.20 13.88
N ARG A 107 33.78 -17.06 14.51
CA ARG A 107 33.23 -16.69 15.83
C ARG A 107 31.78 -16.29 15.74
N HIS A 108 31.04 -16.39 16.85
CA HIS A 108 29.68 -15.83 16.93
C HIS A 108 29.71 -14.31 16.77
N CYS A 109 28.67 -13.77 16.11
CA CYS A 109 28.57 -12.34 15.89
C CYS A 109 28.36 -11.57 17.21
N ALA A 110 29.14 -10.51 17.41
CA ALA A 110 29.00 -9.63 18.56
C ALA A 110 27.74 -8.77 18.43
N MET A 111 27.16 -8.32 19.56
CA MET A 111 25.98 -7.43 19.55
C MET A 111 26.26 -6.07 18.87
N ARG A 112 27.49 -5.58 18.94
CA ARG A 112 27.97 -4.38 18.24
C ARG A 112 29.15 -4.78 17.36
N GLY A 113 28.92 -4.92 16.06
CA GLY A 113 29.98 -5.28 15.10
C GLY A 113 29.35 -5.47 13.72
N ASN A 114 30.02 -4.98 12.68
CA ASN A 114 29.52 -5.04 11.31
C ASN A 114 29.85 -6.35 10.59
N ASP A 115 30.82 -7.14 11.07
CA ASP A 115 31.27 -8.38 10.41
C ASP A 115 30.44 -9.59 10.85
N CYS A 116 29.25 -9.72 10.33
CA CYS A 116 28.36 -10.85 10.60
C CYS A 116 27.78 -11.42 9.31
N TYR A 117 28.07 -12.68 9.01
CA TYR A 117 27.64 -13.35 7.79
C TYR A 117 26.74 -14.55 8.10
N VAL A 118 25.73 -14.73 7.25
CA VAL A 118 24.69 -15.76 7.39
C VAL A 118 24.59 -16.53 6.08
N LYS A 119 24.33 -17.84 6.15
CA LYS A 119 24.07 -18.64 4.95
C LYS A 119 22.78 -18.22 4.26
N PHE A 120 22.87 -17.93 2.96
CA PHE A 120 21.75 -17.66 2.08
C PHE A 120 21.89 -18.47 0.79
N GLY A 121 21.01 -19.45 0.59
CA GLY A 121 21.19 -20.43 -0.49
C GLY A 121 22.49 -21.21 -0.38
N VAL A 122 23.32 -21.14 -1.44
CA VAL A 122 24.64 -21.76 -1.50
C VAL A 122 25.78 -20.87 -1.01
N GLY A 123 25.52 -19.57 -0.76
CA GLY A 123 26.51 -18.58 -0.35
C GLY A 123 26.33 -18.08 1.07
N THR A 124 27.13 -17.08 1.42
CA THR A 124 27.02 -16.32 2.67
C THR A 124 26.84 -14.85 2.34
N VAL A 125 25.94 -14.19 3.05
CA VAL A 125 25.65 -12.76 2.88
C VAL A 125 25.73 -12.05 4.23
N HIS A 126 25.91 -10.75 4.20
CA HIS A 126 25.83 -9.95 5.42
C HIS A 126 24.43 -10.05 6.04
N TYR A 127 24.32 -10.09 7.37
CA TYR A 127 23.04 -10.33 8.07
C TYR A 127 21.96 -9.28 7.77
N THR A 128 22.34 -8.02 7.48
CA THR A 128 21.41 -6.97 7.07
C THR A 128 20.95 -7.15 5.62
N SER A 129 21.87 -7.54 4.73
CA SER A 129 21.56 -7.85 3.33
C SER A 129 20.64 -9.05 3.19
N TYR A 130 20.64 -9.98 4.16
CA TYR A 130 19.77 -11.15 4.17
C TYR A 130 18.30 -10.76 4.04
N VAL A 131 17.85 -9.77 4.81
CA VAL A 131 16.45 -9.28 4.78
C VAL A 131 16.13 -8.62 3.43
N LEU A 132 17.09 -7.90 2.85
CA LEU A 132 16.90 -7.23 1.56
C LEU A 132 16.80 -8.22 0.39
N TYR A 133 17.66 -9.26 0.37
CA TYR A 133 17.55 -10.34 -0.61
C TYR A 133 16.23 -11.09 -0.49
N LEU A 134 15.81 -11.38 0.74
CA LEU A 134 14.54 -12.03 1.01
C LEU A 134 13.38 -11.18 0.50
N ARG A 135 13.42 -9.87 0.75
CA ARG A 135 12.42 -8.92 0.25
C ARG A 135 12.42 -8.87 -1.28
N ALA A 136 13.59 -8.81 -1.92
CA ALA A 136 13.69 -8.79 -3.37
C ALA A 136 13.03 -10.02 -4.01
N ILE A 137 13.29 -11.22 -3.45
CA ILE A 137 12.67 -12.45 -3.93
C ILE A 137 11.15 -12.43 -3.70
N ALA A 138 10.72 -12.05 -2.50
CA ALA A 138 9.29 -11.97 -2.18
C ALA A 138 8.56 -11.02 -3.13
N THR A 139 9.09 -9.80 -3.35
CA THR A 139 8.48 -8.80 -4.23
C THR A 139 8.49 -9.24 -5.71
N ALA A 140 9.52 -9.99 -6.16
CA ALA A 140 9.53 -10.52 -7.51
C ALA A 140 8.41 -11.56 -7.74
N VAL A 141 8.22 -12.47 -6.79
CA VAL A 141 7.12 -13.47 -6.84
C VAL A 141 5.76 -12.77 -6.73
N GLU A 142 5.64 -11.81 -5.84
CA GLU A 142 4.48 -10.94 -5.64
C GLU A 142 4.04 -10.28 -6.96
N GLY A 143 4.98 -9.71 -7.74
CA GLY A 143 4.69 -9.10 -9.04
C GLY A 143 4.07 -10.08 -10.03
N VAL A 144 4.58 -11.30 -10.10
CA VAL A 144 4.03 -12.36 -10.96
C VAL A 144 2.61 -12.74 -10.52
N VAL A 145 2.42 -12.96 -9.21
CA VAL A 145 1.11 -13.35 -8.65
C VAL A 145 0.08 -12.23 -8.86
N ALA A 146 0.47 -10.96 -8.67
CA ALA A 146 -0.39 -9.81 -8.87
C ALA A 146 -0.93 -9.73 -10.29
N ILE A 147 -0.08 -9.94 -11.32
CA ILE A 147 -0.49 -9.94 -12.74
C ILE A 147 -1.59 -10.98 -13.00
N PHE A 148 -1.43 -12.19 -12.46
CA PHE A 148 -2.43 -13.25 -12.65
C PHE A 148 -3.75 -12.96 -11.95
N LEU A 149 -3.70 -12.50 -10.70
CA LEU A 149 -4.89 -12.31 -9.89
C LEU A 149 -5.75 -11.12 -10.34
N MET A 150 -5.14 -10.03 -10.78
CA MET A 150 -5.89 -8.87 -11.25
C MET A 150 -6.76 -9.18 -12.46
N GLY A 151 -6.22 -9.90 -13.44
CA GLY A 151 -6.98 -10.33 -14.61
C GLY A 151 -8.18 -11.22 -14.25
N ILE A 152 -8.08 -12.00 -13.18
CA ILE A 152 -9.17 -12.88 -12.74
C ILE A 152 -10.22 -12.10 -11.92
N ALA A 153 -9.80 -11.18 -11.07
CA ALA A 153 -10.66 -10.47 -10.14
C ALA A 153 -11.71 -9.59 -10.83
N ASP A 154 -11.35 -8.90 -11.92
CA ASP A 154 -12.26 -8.00 -12.64
C ASP A 154 -13.34 -8.74 -13.45
N TYR A 155 -13.09 -10.00 -13.82
CA TYR A 155 -13.99 -10.81 -14.62
C TYR A 155 -14.71 -11.92 -13.83
N SER A 156 -14.61 -11.91 -12.52
CA SER A 156 -15.28 -12.86 -11.65
C SER A 156 -16.19 -12.17 -10.64
N ASN A 157 -17.31 -12.82 -10.34
CA ASN A 157 -18.20 -12.39 -9.26
C ASN A 157 -17.58 -12.61 -7.87
N TYR A 158 -16.34 -13.11 -7.80
CA TYR A 158 -15.66 -13.51 -6.56
C TYR A 158 -14.78 -12.43 -5.96
N ARG A 159 -14.82 -11.16 -6.45
CA ARG A 159 -14.02 -10.05 -5.92
C ARG A 159 -14.10 -9.94 -4.40
N LYS A 160 -15.31 -10.01 -3.83
CA LYS A 160 -15.51 -10.04 -2.37
C LYS A 160 -14.77 -11.20 -1.70
N LEU A 161 -14.89 -12.40 -2.26
CA LEU A 161 -14.22 -13.60 -1.71
C LEU A 161 -12.71 -13.45 -1.73
N PHE A 162 -12.14 -12.93 -2.83
CA PHE A 162 -10.71 -12.69 -2.95
C PHE A 162 -10.19 -11.71 -1.89
N VAL A 163 -10.88 -10.56 -1.69
CA VAL A 163 -10.50 -9.60 -0.64
C VAL A 163 -10.49 -10.24 0.74
N ILE A 164 -11.56 -10.96 1.08
CA ILE A 164 -11.71 -11.51 2.43
C ILE A 164 -10.74 -12.67 2.65
N CYS A 165 -10.59 -13.57 1.67
CA CYS A 165 -9.63 -14.67 1.76
C CYS A 165 -8.20 -14.18 1.87
N SER A 166 -7.78 -13.16 1.09
CA SER A 166 -6.44 -12.62 1.20
C SER A 166 -6.18 -12.05 2.59
N ILE A 167 -7.09 -11.25 3.15
CA ILE A 167 -6.90 -10.69 4.49
C ILE A 167 -6.87 -11.78 5.58
N LEU A 168 -7.71 -12.81 5.47
CA LEU A 168 -7.70 -13.95 6.39
C LEU A 168 -6.39 -14.73 6.32
N ILE A 169 -5.92 -15.04 5.11
CA ILE A 169 -4.67 -15.76 4.88
C ILE A 169 -3.49 -14.94 5.42
N TYR A 170 -3.49 -13.63 5.16
CA TYR A 170 -2.48 -12.69 5.69
C TYR A 170 -2.42 -12.73 7.22
N GLY A 171 -3.56 -12.66 7.89
CA GLY A 171 -3.65 -12.82 9.34
C GLY A 171 -3.17 -14.19 9.82
N CYS A 172 -3.56 -15.28 9.13
CA CYS A 172 -3.15 -16.64 9.47
C CYS A 172 -1.64 -16.86 9.36
N PHE A 173 -0.94 -16.24 8.39
CA PHE A 173 0.52 -16.32 8.30
C PHE A 173 1.25 -15.64 9.46
N ALA A 174 0.61 -14.72 10.16
CA ALA A 174 1.17 -14.11 11.35
C ALA A 174 1.06 -14.98 12.62
N LEU A 175 0.13 -15.94 12.67
CA LEU A 175 -0.13 -16.74 13.88
C LEU A 175 1.05 -17.62 14.33
N PRO A 176 1.83 -18.29 13.44
CA PRO A 176 2.90 -19.18 13.84
C PRO A 176 4.10 -18.49 14.51
N PHE A 177 4.23 -17.17 14.39
CA PHE A 177 5.42 -16.44 14.86
C PHE A 177 5.71 -16.63 16.34
N ALA A 178 4.69 -16.70 17.22
CA ALA A 178 4.88 -16.93 18.65
C ALA A 178 5.60 -18.25 18.97
N GLY A 179 5.54 -19.23 18.08
CA GLY A 179 6.24 -20.53 18.23
C GLY A 179 7.72 -20.49 17.80
N LEU A 180 8.17 -19.43 17.11
CA LEU A 180 9.53 -19.32 16.54
C LEU A 180 10.54 -18.79 17.57
N THR A 181 10.57 -19.39 18.75
CA THR A 181 11.37 -18.89 19.88
C THR A 181 12.85 -19.31 19.86
N GLN A 182 13.24 -20.28 19.03
CA GLN A 182 14.60 -20.79 18.99
C GLN A 182 15.45 -20.02 17.98
N SER A 183 16.65 -19.59 18.39
CA SER A 183 17.63 -18.91 17.53
C SER A 183 18.48 -19.95 16.77
N ASN A 184 17.88 -20.60 15.77
CA ASN A 184 18.54 -21.61 14.91
C ASN A 184 18.20 -21.40 13.42
N TYR A 185 18.95 -22.09 12.54
CA TYR A 185 18.71 -22.00 11.08
C TYR A 185 17.31 -22.46 10.63
N PRO A 186 16.72 -23.55 11.17
CA PRO A 186 15.34 -23.90 10.85
C PRO A 186 14.35 -22.80 11.15
N THR A 187 14.47 -22.14 12.31
CA THR A 187 13.62 -21.01 12.70
C THR A 187 13.82 -19.82 11.75
N LEU A 188 15.07 -19.50 11.38
CA LEU A 188 15.35 -18.44 10.40
C LEU A 188 14.67 -18.73 9.06
N LYS A 189 14.76 -19.97 8.56
CA LYS A 189 14.10 -20.39 7.32
C LYS A 189 12.57 -20.28 7.42
N ALA A 190 11.99 -20.75 8.52
CA ALA A 190 10.55 -20.68 8.76
C ALA A 190 10.04 -19.23 8.81
N ALA A 191 10.71 -18.35 9.57
CA ALA A 191 10.39 -16.92 9.64
C ALA A 191 10.53 -16.26 8.28
N SER A 192 11.56 -16.61 7.51
CA SER A 192 11.77 -16.09 6.15
C SER A 192 10.68 -16.52 5.17
N ALA A 193 10.25 -17.78 5.24
CA ALA A 193 9.17 -18.30 4.40
C ALA A 193 7.84 -17.62 4.74
N LEU A 194 7.51 -17.48 6.02
CA LEU A 194 6.30 -16.77 6.46
C LEU A 194 6.32 -15.30 6.02
N TYR A 195 7.47 -14.64 6.14
CA TYR A 195 7.63 -13.26 5.67
C TYR A 195 7.38 -13.12 4.15
N ALA A 196 7.94 -14.03 3.35
CA ALA A 196 7.73 -14.03 1.91
C ALA A 196 6.24 -14.24 1.55
N LEU A 197 5.58 -15.18 2.22
CA LEU A 197 4.15 -15.43 2.04
C LEU A 197 3.30 -14.22 2.47
N MET A 198 3.63 -13.60 3.61
CA MET A 198 2.96 -12.38 4.05
C MET A 198 3.14 -11.23 3.08
N SER A 199 4.35 -11.05 2.51
CA SER A 199 4.62 -9.99 1.53
C SER A 199 3.80 -10.18 0.26
N ILE A 200 3.73 -11.40 -0.27
CA ILE A 200 2.92 -11.73 -1.45
C ILE A 200 1.45 -11.40 -1.21
N ASP A 201 0.94 -11.78 -0.04
CA ASP A 201 -0.46 -11.62 0.30
C ASP A 201 -0.81 -10.15 0.64
N ASP A 202 0.14 -9.37 1.20
CA ASP A 202 0.02 -7.91 1.42
C ASP A 202 -0.36 -7.19 0.12
N SER A 203 0.29 -7.53 -0.99
CA SER A 203 -0.04 -6.94 -2.29
C SER A 203 -1.38 -7.39 -2.85
N ILE A 204 -1.73 -8.66 -2.68
CA ILE A 204 -3.00 -9.19 -3.15
C ILE A 204 -4.15 -8.41 -2.52
N TYR A 205 -4.15 -8.26 -1.20
CA TYR A 205 -5.22 -7.52 -0.54
C TYR A 205 -5.20 -6.03 -0.87
N GLN A 206 -4.03 -5.40 -1.02
CA GLN A 206 -3.94 -3.97 -1.38
C GLN A 206 -4.54 -3.68 -2.76
N ILE A 207 -4.29 -4.56 -3.74
CA ILE A 207 -4.88 -4.48 -5.06
C ILE A 207 -6.40 -4.60 -4.97
N MET A 208 -6.87 -5.61 -4.24
CA MET A 208 -8.30 -5.86 -4.08
C MET A 208 -8.99 -4.72 -3.33
N GLU A 209 -8.41 -4.23 -2.23
CA GLU A 209 -8.92 -3.07 -1.48
C GLU A 209 -8.99 -1.83 -2.36
N GLY A 210 -7.92 -1.53 -3.10
CA GLY A 210 -7.88 -0.40 -4.04
C GLY A 210 -8.98 -0.45 -5.10
N SER A 211 -9.36 -1.63 -5.55
CA SER A 211 -10.41 -1.82 -6.55
C SER A 211 -11.82 -1.41 -6.10
N TYR A 212 -12.03 -1.22 -4.79
CA TYR A 212 -13.31 -0.72 -4.26
C TYR A 212 -13.42 0.82 -4.31
N ILE A 213 -12.30 1.54 -4.36
CA ILE A 213 -12.30 3.02 -4.40
C ILE A 213 -13.11 3.56 -5.59
N PRO A 214 -12.93 3.08 -6.83
CA PRO A 214 -13.74 3.52 -7.97
C PRO A 214 -15.25 3.28 -7.81
N LEU A 215 -15.66 2.24 -7.07
CA LEU A 215 -17.07 1.96 -6.81
C LEU A 215 -17.70 3.06 -5.96
N PHE A 216 -16.99 3.51 -4.92
CA PHE A 216 -17.43 4.67 -4.11
C PHE A 216 -17.40 5.98 -4.90
N MET A 217 -16.44 6.15 -5.83
CA MET A 217 -16.39 7.33 -6.69
C MET A 217 -17.60 7.41 -7.62
N ARG A 218 -17.95 6.30 -8.25
CA ARG A 218 -19.11 6.22 -9.19
C ARG A 218 -20.44 6.39 -8.51
N ALA A 219 -20.52 6.03 -7.23
CA ALA A 219 -21.76 6.20 -6.45
C ALA A 219 -22.11 7.67 -6.19
N ASP A 220 -21.14 8.59 -6.24
CA ASP A 220 -21.39 10.03 -6.07
C ASP A 220 -21.37 10.74 -7.44
N LYS A 221 -22.57 10.99 -8.01
CA LYS A 221 -22.72 11.65 -9.31
C LYS A 221 -22.33 13.13 -9.28
N LYS A 222 -22.37 13.79 -8.09
CA LYS A 222 -22.15 15.23 -7.98
C LYS A 222 -20.66 15.58 -7.99
N ASP A 223 -19.85 14.84 -7.22
CA ASP A 223 -18.42 15.10 -7.10
C ASP A 223 -17.65 13.81 -6.85
N PRO A 224 -17.50 12.94 -7.90
CA PRO A 224 -16.84 11.65 -7.78
C PRO A 224 -15.40 11.76 -7.27
N LEU A 225 -14.67 12.81 -7.69
CA LEU A 225 -13.28 13.03 -7.31
C LEU A 225 -13.14 13.34 -5.83
N LYS A 226 -13.98 14.22 -5.31
CA LYS A 226 -13.99 14.55 -3.88
C LYS A 226 -14.36 13.33 -3.03
N ARG A 227 -15.34 12.54 -3.47
CA ARG A 227 -15.72 11.30 -2.78
C ARG A 227 -14.58 10.30 -2.78
N GLY A 228 -13.94 10.06 -3.92
CA GLY A 228 -12.79 9.17 -4.06
C GLY A 228 -11.60 9.59 -3.21
N SER A 229 -11.30 10.90 -3.18
CA SER A 229 -10.24 11.46 -2.32
C SER A 229 -10.51 11.20 -0.83
N ILE A 230 -11.73 11.46 -0.36
CA ILE A 230 -12.13 11.22 1.05
C ILE A 230 -12.01 9.72 1.37
N VAL A 231 -12.53 8.85 0.53
CA VAL A 231 -12.48 7.40 0.71
C VAL A 231 -11.03 6.93 0.78
N SER A 232 -10.19 7.37 -0.15
CA SER A 232 -8.77 7.01 -0.20
C SER A 232 -7.99 7.47 1.03
N VAL A 233 -8.13 8.75 1.41
CA VAL A 233 -7.43 9.30 2.59
C VAL A 233 -7.88 8.60 3.87
N LEU A 234 -9.20 8.47 4.07
CA LEU A 234 -9.72 7.81 5.27
C LEU A 234 -9.36 6.33 5.34
N GLY A 235 -9.31 5.62 4.21
CA GLY A 235 -8.83 4.24 4.16
C GLY A 235 -7.39 4.12 4.68
N ILE A 236 -6.48 4.96 4.17
CA ILE A 236 -5.08 4.98 4.62
C ILE A 236 -4.97 5.35 6.10
N VAL A 237 -5.67 6.39 6.54
CA VAL A 237 -5.63 6.85 7.94
C VAL A 237 -6.16 5.79 8.89
N ILE A 238 -7.29 5.17 8.57
CA ILE A 238 -7.90 4.13 9.42
C ILE A 238 -7.04 2.85 9.41
N GLY A 239 -6.45 2.47 8.27
CA GLY A 239 -5.45 1.40 8.20
C GLY A 239 -4.24 1.67 9.10
N ASN A 240 -3.71 2.90 9.07
CA ASN A 240 -2.63 3.31 9.97
C ASN A 240 -3.05 3.26 11.45
N VAL A 241 -4.29 3.64 11.79
CA VAL A 241 -4.82 3.50 13.16
C VAL A 241 -4.86 2.03 13.60
N GLY A 242 -5.22 1.11 12.69
CA GLY A 242 -5.11 -0.33 12.94
C GLY A 242 -3.66 -0.75 13.24
N GLY A 243 -2.70 -0.25 12.45
CA GLY A 243 -1.27 -0.47 12.68
C GLY A 243 -0.78 0.09 14.02
N LEU A 244 -1.21 1.30 14.38
CA LEU A 244 -0.92 1.91 15.68
C LEU A 244 -1.45 1.05 16.85
N THR A 245 -2.64 0.48 16.71
CA THR A 245 -3.21 -0.41 17.73
C THR A 245 -2.28 -1.62 17.98
N ALA A 246 -1.77 -2.24 16.92
CA ALA A 246 -0.84 -3.36 17.06
C ALA A 246 0.49 -2.94 17.70
N LEU A 247 1.02 -1.77 17.34
CA LEU A 247 2.25 -1.24 17.95
C LEU A 247 2.06 -0.91 19.43
N ILE A 248 0.90 -0.35 19.84
CA ILE A 248 0.56 -0.13 21.25
C ILE A 248 0.56 -1.47 22.00
N ILE A 249 -0.03 -2.51 21.43
CA ILE A 249 -0.01 -3.85 22.02
C ILE A 249 1.44 -4.34 22.14
N GLY A 250 2.27 -4.15 21.13
CA GLY A 250 3.68 -4.48 21.16
C GLY A 250 4.44 -3.74 22.27
N ILE A 251 4.15 -2.45 22.51
CA ILE A 251 4.70 -1.66 23.60
C ILE A 251 4.28 -2.27 24.96
N ILE A 252 2.98 -2.53 25.13
CA ILE A 252 2.46 -3.12 26.38
C ILE A 252 3.14 -4.46 26.67
N ILE A 253 3.29 -5.32 25.66
CA ILE A 253 3.98 -6.61 25.81
C ILE A 253 5.43 -6.38 26.26
N SER A 254 6.14 -5.44 25.63
CA SER A 254 7.54 -5.15 25.95
C SER A 254 7.72 -4.68 27.40
N TYR A 255 6.76 -3.91 27.95
CA TYR A 255 6.83 -3.43 29.34
C TYR A 255 6.32 -4.43 30.37
N THR A 256 5.39 -5.32 30.00
CA THR A 256 4.75 -6.24 30.97
C THR A 256 5.42 -7.61 31.03
N SER A 257 6.12 -8.04 29.97
CA SER A 257 6.65 -9.40 29.90
C SER A 257 7.81 -9.70 30.86
N GLY A 258 8.46 -8.70 31.44
CA GLY A 258 9.42 -8.83 32.54
C GLY A 258 10.62 -9.75 32.28
N ARG A 259 10.74 -10.33 31.09
CA ARG A 259 11.82 -11.26 30.73
C ARG A 259 12.92 -10.51 30.01
N PRO A 260 14.10 -10.36 30.62
CA PRO A 260 15.29 -9.94 29.89
C PRO A 260 15.74 -11.11 29.01
N ASP A 261 15.10 -11.31 27.88
CA ASP A 261 15.62 -12.21 26.86
C ASP A 261 16.94 -11.65 26.35
N LYS A 262 18.01 -12.44 26.41
CA LYS A 262 19.34 -12.01 25.94
C LYS A 262 19.32 -11.53 24.49
N ASP A 263 18.35 -11.99 23.69
CA ASP A 263 18.19 -11.66 22.28
C ASP A 263 16.92 -10.83 21.98
N GLY A 264 16.00 -10.74 22.95
CA GLY A 264 14.88 -9.77 23.04
C GLY A 264 13.84 -9.76 21.91
N TYR A 265 13.85 -10.67 20.93
CA TYR A 265 12.90 -10.66 19.81
C TYR A 265 11.59 -11.43 20.09
N HIS A 266 11.52 -12.18 21.18
CA HIS A 266 10.32 -12.95 21.53
C HIS A 266 9.08 -12.05 21.73
N ASN A 267 9.26 -10.87 22.29
CA ASN A 267 8.17 -9.90 22.43
C ASN A 267 7.61 -9.46 21.08
N PHE A 268 8.49 -9.31 20.07
CA PHE A 268 8.07 -9.01 18.71
C PHE A 268 7.27 -10.16 18.10
N LEU A 269 7.71 -11.40 18.31
CA LEU A 269 7.00 -12.59 17.82
C LEU A 269 5.60 -12.71 18.40
N LEU A 270 5.44 -12.46 19.70
CA LEU A 270 4.14 -12.46 20.37
C LEU A 270 3.24 -11.32 19.83
N ALA A 271 3.79 -10.13 19.64
CA ALA A 271 3.06 -8.99 19.10
C ALA A 271 2.57 -9.26 17.67
N ILE A 272 3.38 -9.90 16.81
CA ILE A 272 3.01 -10.32 15.46
C ILE A 272 1.82 -11.30 15.51
N THR A 273 1.87 -12.28 16.37
CA THR A 273 0.79 -13.27 16.52
C THR A 273 -0.52 -12.64 16.99
N ILE A 274 -0.48 -11.73 17.97
CA ILE A 274 -1.67 -11.00 18.45
C ILE A 274 -2.24 -10.12 17.34
N ALA A 275 -1.40 -9.45 16.57
CA ALA A 275 -1.83 -8.66 15.41
C ALA A 275 -2.52 -9.56 14.37
N GLY A 276 -2.01 -10.78 14.14
CA GLY A 276 -2.65 -11.78 13.29
C GLY A 276 -4.05 -12.15 13.77
N CYS A 277 -4.20 -12.44 15.08
CA CYS A 277 -5.51 -12.71 15.68
C CYS A 277 -6.50 -11.55 15.48
N LEU A 278 -6.05 -10.31 15.70
CA LEU A 278 -6.89 -9.12 15.50
C LEU A 278 -7.34 -9.00 14.05
N THR A 279 -6.42 -9.16 13.09
CA THR A 279 -6.74 -9.09 11.67
C THR A 279 -7.75 -10.15 11.28
N VAL A 280 -7.58 -11.42 11.70
CA VAL A 280 -8.51 -12.52 11.41
C VAL A 280 -9.90 -12.23 11.97
N VAL A 281 -9.99 -11.86 13.25
CA VAL A 281 -11.28 -11.62 13.90
C VAL A 281 -12.02 -10.46 13.23
N LEU A 282 -11.35 -9.32 13.02
CA LEU A 282 -11.99 -8.12 12.46
C LEU A 282 -12.37 -8.30 10.99
N SER A 283 -11.57 -9.04 10.21
CA SER A 283 -11.90 -9.31 8.81
C SER A 283 -13.12 -10.24 8.67
N ILE A 284 -13.29 -11.21 9.56
CA ILE A 284 -14.50 -12.03 9.60
C ILE A 284 -15.73 -11.15 9.85
N PHE A 285 -15.68 -10.22 10.80
CA PHE A 285 -16.79 -9.30 11.05
C PHE A 285 -17.11 -8.42 9.85
N SER A 286 -16.11 -7.86 9.19
CA SER A 286 -16.31 -6.98 8.02
C SER A 286 -16.85 -7.77 6.81
N SER A 287 -16.54 -9.06 6.70
CA SER A 287 -16.97 -9.92 5.59
C SER A 287 -18.49 -10.04 5.45
N PHE A 288 -19.22 -9.99 6.56
CA PHE A 288 -20.68 -10.15 6.53
C PHE A 288 -21.42 -8.98 5.87
N TYR A 289 -20.86 -7.78 5.94
CA TYR A 289 -21.56 -6.55 5.57
C TYR A 289 -21.09 -5.94 4.23
N ILE A 290 -19.94 -6.35 3.69
CA ILE A 290 -19.48 -5.87 2.38
C ILE A 290 -20.32 -6.51 1.27
N PRO A 291 -20.90 -5.71 0.35
CA PRO A 291 -21.65 -6.25 -0.77
C PRO A 291 -20.76 -6.97 -1.77
N SER A 292 -21.31 -7.96 -2.48
CA SER A 292 -20.66 -8.56 -3.64
C SER A 292 -20.68 -7.60 -4.82
N VAL A 293 -19.62 -7.64 -5.63
CA VAL A 293 -19.49 -6.84 -6.86
C VAL A 293 -19.62 -7.79 -8.05
N LYS A 294 -20.51 -7.45 -9.00
CA LYS A 294 -20.64 -8.22 -10.24
C LYS A 294 -19.38 -8.00 -11.11
N GLY A 295 -18.81 -9.08 -11.61
CA GLY A 295 -17.70 -9.04 -12.56
C GLY A 295 -18.19 -8.74 -13.98
N LYS A 296 -17.28 -8.25 -14.84
CA LYS A 296 -17.54 -8.07 -16.28
C LYS A 296 -17.77 -9.43 -16.98
N LYS A 297 -18.55 -9.45 -18.06
CA LYS A 297 -18.74 -10.66 -18.89
C LYS A 297 -17.39 -11.14 -19.45
N ARG A 298 -17.24 -12.44 -19.54
CA ARG A 298 -15.99 -13.13 -19.85
C ARG A 298 -15.90 -13.48 -21.31
N ASP A 299 -14.92 -12.94 -22.02
CA ASP A 299 -14.73 -13.16 -23.47
C ASP A 299 -13.62 -14.17 -23.80
N SER A 300 -12.88 -14.70 -22.80
CA SER A 300 -11.74 -15.59 -23.04
C SER A 300 -11.43 -16.50 -21.84
N ASN A 301 -10.53 -17.49 -22.05
CA ASN A 301 -10.07 -18.39 -21.01
C ASN A 301 -9.36 -17.63 -19.88
N VAL A 302 -9.61 -18.06 -18.63
CA VAL A 302 -9.09 -17.42 -17.39
C VAL A 302 -7.58 -17.22 -17.39
N MET A 303 -6.81 -18.17 -17.94
CA MET A 303 -5.35 -18.11 -17.95
C MET A 303 -4.78 -17.12 -18.99
N VAL A 304 -5.48 -16.87 -20.07
CA VAL A 304 -5.04 -15.96 -21.15
C VAL A 304 -5.48 -14.53 -20.88
N LEU A 305 -6.56 -14.38 -20.13
CA LEU A 305 -7.20 -13.09 -19.83
C LEU A 305 -6.25 -12.05 -19.22
N PRO A 306 -5.42 -12.37 -18.20
CA PRO A 306 -4.47 -11.41 -17.61
C PRO A 306 -3.47 -10.85 -18.63
N PHE A 307 -2.90 -11.70 -19.46
CA PHE A 307 -1.94 -11.29 -20.49
C PHE A 307 -2.60 -10.47 -21.59
N LYS A 308 -3.76 -10.92 -22.10
CA LYS A 308 -4.51 -10.18 -23.13
C LYS A 308 -4.87 -8.78 -22.65
N ARG A 309 -5.26 -8.65 -21.37
CA ARG A 309 -5.60 -7.36 -20.75
C ARG A 309 -4.37 -6.49 -20.52
N PHE A 310 -3.28 -7.07 -20.05
CA PHE A 310 -2.02 -6.34 -19.89
C PHE A 310 -1.54 -5.74 -21.21
N PHE A 311 -1.52 -6.53 -22.28
CA PHE A 311 -1.15 -6.05 -23.62
C PHE A 311 -2.18 -5.08 -24.20
N GLY A 312 -3.48 -5.26 -23.90
CA GLY A 312 -4.54 -4.31 -24.24
C GLY A 312 -4.30 -2.95 -23.58
N LEU A 313 -4.07 -2.91 -22.27
CA LEU A 313 -3.75 -1.68 -21.52
C LEU A 313 -2.49 -1.00 -22.07
N LEU A 314 -1.45 -1.76 -22.43
CA LEU A 314 -0.24 -1.19 -23.06
C LEU A 314 -0.54 -0.53 -24.41
N LYS A 315 -1.51 -1.07 -25.17
CA LYS A 315 -1.95 -0.46 -26.44
C LYS A 315 -2.79 0.80 -26.19
N ASP A 316 -3.67 0.76 -25.19
CA ASP A 316 -4.53 1.90 -24.81
C ASP A 316 -3.72 3.08 -24.24
N ILE A 317 -2.50 2.83 -23.71
CA ILE A 317 -1.55 3.86 -23.27
C ILE A 317 -1.25 4.89 -24.35
N GLN A 318 -1.23 4.49 -25.63
CA GLN A 318 -1.01 5.43 -26.73
C GLN A 318 -2.11 6.48 -26.86
N GLN A 319 -3.31 6.19 -26.36
CA GLN A 319 -4.43 7.13 -26.36
C GLN A 319 -4.32 8.17 -25.22
N TYR A 320 -3.68 7.77 -24.08
CA TYR A 320 -3.56 8.62 -22.88
C TYR A 320 -2.10 8.75 -22.43
N PRO A 321 -1.21 9.34 -23.24
CA PRO A 321 0.23 9.35 -22.97
C PRO A 321 0.58 10.08 -21.66
N MET A 322 -0.18 11.12 -21.28
CA MET A 322 0.07 11.88 -20.06
C MET A 322 -0.28 11.07 -18.79
N ALA A 323 -1.34 10.26 -18.83
CA ALA A 323 -1.68 9.34 -17.74
C ALA A 323 -0.57 8.29 -17.54
N PHE A 324 -0.05 7.76 -18.64
CA PHE A 324 1.04 6.78 -18.59
C PHE A 324 2.34 7.39 -18.07
N LEU A 325 2.75 8.55 -18.59
CA LEU A 325 3.95 9.25 -18.15
C LEU A 325 3.89 9.55 -16.65
N TYR A 326 2.71 9.97 -16.17
CA TYR A 326 2.46 10.19 -14.75
C TYR A 326 2.56 8.89 -13.95
N CYS A 327 1.96 7.81 -14.44
CA CYS A 327 2.02 6.48 -13.82
C CYS A 327 3.47 5.98 -13.69
N VAL A 328 4.28 6.09 -14.74
CA VAL A 328 5.70 5.69 -14.72
C VAL A 328 6.50 6.54 -13.74
N SER A 329 6.31 7.86 -13.74
CA SER A 329 6.92 8.75 -12.76
C SER A 329 6.60 8.32 -11.32
N TRP A 330 5.33 8.06 -11.04
CA TRP A 330 4.86 7.61 -9.75
C TRP A 330 5.45 6.25 -9.34
N VAL A 331 5.45 5.27 -10.24
CA VAL A 331 6.00 3.93 -9.98
C VAL A 331 7.48 4.01 -9.61
N ILE A 332 8.28 4.80 -10.34
CA ILE A 332 9.71 4.99 -10.05
C ILE A 332 9.90 5.64 -8.69
N TRP A 333 9.11 6.67 -8.35
CA TRP A 333 9.15 7.26 -7.01
C TRP A 333 8.74 6.27 -5.92
N ASN A 334 7.69 5.49 -6.13
CA ASN A 334 7.19 4.53 -5.15
C ASN A 334 8.21 3.42 -4.87
N VAL A 335 8.97 2.98 -5.89
CA VAL A 335 10.09 2.06 -5.73
C VAL A 335 11.20 2.70 -4.89
N SER A 336 11.62 3.94 -5.21
CA SER A 336 12.60 4.70 -4.42
C SER A 336 12.15 4.86 -2.97
N TYR A 337 10.89 5.26 -2.74
CA TYR A 337 10.30 5.43 -1.42
C TYR A 337 10.32 4.12 -0.62
N SER A 338 9.84 3.05 -1.21
CA SER A 338 9.74 1.74 -0.55
C SER A 338 11.11 1.20 -0.15
N ASN A 339 12.11 1.40 -1.02
CA ASN A 339 13.49 1.03 -0.76
C ASN A 339 14.12 1.91 0.32
N PHE A 340 13.91 3.24 0.25
CA PHE A 340 14.40 4.17 1.27
C PHE A 340 13.87 3.78 2.65
N MET A 341 12.56 3.60 2.82
CA MET A 341 11.96 3.28 4.13
C MET A 341 12.51 1.97 4.70
N SER A 342 12.71 0.96 3.86
CA SER A 342 13.29 -0.31 4.29
C SER A 342 14.73 -0.17 4.78
N MET A 343 15.55 0.53 4.02
CA MET A 343 16.95 0.77 4.37
C MET A 343 17.07 1.66 5.59
N PHE A 344 16.27 2.71 5.65
CA PHE A 344 16.27 3.68 6.72
C PHE A 344 15.93 3.06 8.08
N LEU A 345 14.95 2.17 8.11
CA LEU A 345 14.56 1.45 9.33
C LEU A 345 15.63 0.44 9.78
N LEU A 346 16.27 -0.26 8.82
CA LEU A 346 17.37 -1.18 9.11
C LEU A 346 18.61 -0.41 9.60
N LEU A 347 18.92 0.73 8.97
CA LEU A 347 20.03 1.60 9.33
C LEU A 347 19.82 2.24 10.71
N PHE A 348 18.62 2.70 11.03
CA PHE A 348 18.28 3.21 12.37
C PHE A 348 18.67 2.21 13.44
N ARG A 349 18.26 0.95 13.24
CA ARG A 349 18.52 -0.13 14.18
C ARG A 349 20.01 -0.50 14.25
N SER A 350 20.69 -0.59 13.10
CA SER A 350 22.10 -0.97 13.06
C SER A 350 23.03 0.12 13.60
N THR A 351 22.77 1.39 13.25
CA THR A 351 23.60 2.54 13.66
C THR A 351 23.52 2.81 15.17
N LEU A 352 22.32 2.74 15.74
CA LEU A 352 22.13 2.98 17.18
C LEU A 352 22.36 1.73 18.03
N GLY A 353 22.59 0.56 17.40
CA GLY A 353 22.79 -0.71 18.11
C GLY A 353 21.55 -1.14 18.90
N LEU A 354 20.35 -0.74 18.43
CA LEU A 354 19.10 -1.05 19.10
C LEU A 354 18.83 -2.56 19.04
N GLY A 355 18.73 -3.15 20.22
CA GLY A 355 18.20 -4.50 20.38
C GLY A 355 16.67 -4.51 20.15
N SER A 356 16.12 -5.70 20.09
CA SER A 356 14.66 -5.87 20.00
C SER A 356 13.94 -5.61 21.33
N THR A 357 14.69 -5.50 22.44
CA THR A 357 14.19 -5.06 23.75
C THR A 357 14.08 -3.54 23.87
N ASP A 358 14.72 -2.79 22.97
CA ASP A 358 14.69 -1.35 23.04
C ASP A 358 13.33 -0.81 22.60
N SER A 359 12.60 -0.23 23.54
CA SER A 359 11.31 0.42 23.29
C SER A 359 11.40 1.54 22.25
N GLU A 360 12.59 2.12 22.06
CA GLU A 360 12.83 3.20 21.11
C GLU A 360 12.49 2.80 19.67
N TYR A 361 12.83 1.57 19.23
CA TYR A 361 12.46 1.09 17.91
C TYR A 361 10.94 1.06 17.71
N THR A 362 10.21 0.61 18.70
CA THR A 362 8.74 0.57 18.66
C THR A 362 8.13 1.96 18.67
N VAL A 363 8.65 2.87 19.52
CA VAL A 363 8.18 4.27 19.56
C VAL A 363 8.48 4.97 18.24
N TYR A 364 9.63 4.70 17.65
CA TYR A 364 10.02 5.24 16.34
C TYR A 364 9.03 4.82 15.24
N THR A 365 8.75 3.53 15.13
CA THR A 365 7.78 3.01 14.15
C THR A 365 6.36 3.51 14.42
N PHE A 366 5.98 3.68 15.68
CA PHE A 366 4.71 4.28 16.07
C PHE A 366 4.59 5.74 15.60
N MET A 367 5.65 6.53 15.77
CA MET A 367 5.71 7.93 15.28
C MET A 367 5.63 8.01 13.76
N SER A 368 6.18 7.04 13.03
CA SER A 368 6.05 6.94 11.57
C SER A 368 4.58 6.90 11.14
N TYR A 369 3.77 6.05 11.72
CA TYR A 369 2.34 5.92 11.40
C TYR A 369 1.54 7.19 11.77
N ILE A 370 1.87 7.82 12.90
CA ILE A 370 1.26 9.11 13.29
C ILE A 370 1.61 10.18 12.26
N SER A 371 2.89 10.33 11.95
CA SER A 371 3.39 11.34 11.02
C SER A 371 2.81 11.15 9.62
N ALA A 372 2.72 9.91 9.13
CA ALA A 372 2.09 9.57 7.86
C ALA A 372 0.60 9.99 7.83
N SER A 373 -0.13 9.70 8.90
CA SER A 373 -1.55 10.05 9.00
C SER A 373 -1.75 11.57 9.08
N LEU A 374 -0.96 12.25 9.91
CA LEU A 374 -1.01 13.71 10.06
C LEU A 374 -0.61 14.41 8.76
N GLY A 375 0.40 13.90 8.03
CA GLY A 375 0.83 14.46 6.76
C GLY A 375 -0.27 14.40 5.69
N SER A 376 -0.95 13.26 5.55
CA SER A 376 -2.09 13.12 4.63
C SER A 376 -3.25 14.03 5.01
N LEU A 377 -3.60 14.11 6.30
CA LEU A 377 -4.66 14.98 6.79
C LEU A 377 -4.28 16.46 6.62
N ALA A 378 -3.03 16.82 6.90
CA ALA A 378 -2.54 18.19 6.71
C ALA A 378 -2.66 18.60 5.24
N TRP A 379 -2.23 17.74 4.31
CA TRP A 379 -2.38 18.01 2.88
C TRP A 379 -3.86 18.19 2.49
N MET A 380 -4.75 17.34 2.97
CA MET A 380 -6.20 17.44 2.70
C MET A 380 -6.80 18.78 3.17
N VAL A 381 -6.28 19.35 4.27
CA VAL A 381 -6.72 20.65 4.81
C VAL A 381 -6.03 21.82 4.12
N LEU A 382 -4.73 21.69 3.80
CA LEU A 382 -3.92 22.77 3.24
C LEU A 382 -4.18 22.98 1.74
N TYR A 383 -4.36 21.90 0.98
CA TYR A 383 -4.58 21.97 -0.46
C TYR A 383 -5.71 22.92 -0.88
N PRO A 384 -6.92 22.87 -0.28
CA PRO A 384 -8.00 23.81 -0.63
C PRO A 384 -7.75 25.25 -0.16
N ARG A 385 -6.90 25.46 0.87
CA ARG A 385 -6.59 26.80 1.41
C ARG A 385 -5.57 27.53 0.55
N PHE A 386 -4.56 26.81 0.06
CA PHE A 386 -3.54 27.38 -0.80
C PHE A 386 -3.91 27.11 -2.25
N LYS A 387 -4.30 28.15 -3.01
CA LYS A 387 -4.69 28.07 -4.42
C LYS A 387 -3.51 27.78 -5.36
N PHE A 388 -2.54 26.98 -4.91
CA PHE A 388 -1.43 26.53 -5.75
C PHE A 388 -1.91 25.47 -6.73
N ASN A 389 -1.35 25.48 -7.94
CA ASN A 389 -1.56 24.39 -8.87
C ASN A 389 -1.12 23.06 -8.20
N ILE A 390 -1.94 22.04 -8.33
CA ILE A 390 -1.70 20.73 -7.73
C ILE A 390 -0.32 20.15 -8.09
N LYS A 391 0.20 20.51 -9.27
CA LYS A 391 1.51 20.10 -9.76
C LYS A 391 2.66 20.58 -8.86
N TYR A 392 2.56 21.79 -8.28
CA TYR A 392 3.61 22.30 -7.37
C TYR A 392 3.69 21.52 -6.06
N TRP A 393 2.58 21.02 -5.56
CA TRP A 393 2.58 20.12 -4.39
C TRP A 393 3.38 18.85 -4.66
N GLY A 394 3.21 18.26 -5.85
CA GLY A 394 3.99 17.10 -6.28
C GLY A 394 5.50 17.39 -6.32
N TYR A 395 5.90 18.53 -6.90
CA TYR A 395 7.32 18.93 -6.89
C TYR A 395 7.89 19.09 -5.50
N MET A 396 7.15 19.69 -4.57
CA MET A 396 7.58 19.87 -3.19
C MET A 396 7.85 18.51 -2.51
N PHE A 397 6.94 17.55 -2.66
CA PHE A 397 7.08 16.23 -2.05
C PHE A 397 8.22 15.42 -2.70
N LEU A 398 8.36 15.47 -4.01
CA LEU A 398 9.45 14.82 -4.74
C LEU A 398 10.81 15.42 -4.38
N ALA A 399 10.92 16.75 -4.30
CA ALA A 399 12.14 17.42 -3.89
C ALA A 399 12.55 17.03 -2.47
N PHE A 400 11.60 16.90 -1.55
CA PHE A 400 11.89 16.43 -0.19
C PHE A 400 12.37 14.97 -0.17
N SER A 401 11.83 14.12 -1.04
CA SER A 401 12.29 12.74 -1.19
C SER A 401 13.73 12.68 -1.71
N ILE A 402 14.09 13.53 -2.69
CA ILE A 402 15.47 13.64 -3.19
C ILE A 402 16.39 14.14 -2.08
N PHE A 403 16.00 15.19 -1.34
CA PHE A 403 16.76 15.75 -0.23
C PHE A 403 17.05 14.71 0.85
N SER A 404 16.06 13.88 1.21
CA SER A 404 16.23 12.84 2.23
C SER A 404 17.25 11.76 1.80
N ASN A 405 17.20 11.33 0.53
CA ASN A 405 18.20 10.40 -0.01
C ASN A 405 19.59 11.04 -0.08
N PHE A 406 19.68 12.30 -0.52
CA PHE A 406 20.93 13.06 -0.56
C PHE A 406 21.55 13.18 0.83
N TRP A 407 20.75 13.47 1.87
CA TRP A 407 21.23 13.51 3.25
C TRP A 407 21.85 12.18 3.68
N GLY A 408 21.24 11.04 3.32
CA GLY A 408 21.80 9.72 3.57
C GLY A 408 23.14 9.51 2.88
N CYS A 409 23.30 10.00 1.64
CA CYS A 409 24.57 9.90 0.89
C CYS A 409 25.72 10.66 1.56
N LEU A 410 25.45 11.77 2.28
CA LEU A 410 26.48 12.51 3.00
C LEU A 410 27.18 11.67 4.08
N GLY A 411 26.52 10.65 4.60
CA GLY A 411 27.06 9.75 5.62
C GLY A 411 27.90 8.59 5.09
N ILE A 412 28.04 8.43 3.77
CA ILE A 412 28.82 7.35 3.16
C ILE A 412 30.27 7.42 3.63
N HIS A 413 30.82 6.30 4.06
CA HIS A 413 32.15 6.18 4.64
C HIS A 413 32.45 7.15 5.80
N HIS A 414 31.43 7.67 6.47
CA HIS A 414 31.56 8.71 7.50
C HIS A 414 32.34 9.95 7.02
N ALA A 415 32.20 10.30 5.72
CA ALA A 415 32.90 11.42 5.12
C ALA A 415 32.49 12.76 5.74
N THR A 416 31.29 12.85 6.29
CA THR A 416 30.79 14.04 7.00
C THR A 416 30.33 13.67 8.40
N ARG A 417 30.08 14.68 9.25
CA ARG A 417 29.50 14.50 10.60
C ARG A 417 28.00 14.30 10.60
N VAL A 418 27.35 14.35 9.44
CA VAL A 418 25.90 14.18 9.23
C VAL A 418 25.66 13.06 8.22
N GLY A 419 24.41 12.70 8.01
CA GLY A 419 24.04 11.65 7.06
C GLY A 419 23.62 10.36 7.74
N PHE A 420 22.60 10.45 8.62
CA PHE A 420 22.06 9.33 9.40
C PHE A 420 23.10 8.65 10.28
N GLN A 421 23.87 9.45 11.01
CA GLN A 421 24.87 9.00 12.00
C GLN A 421 24.38 9.24 13.42
N HIS A 422 23.52 10.23 13.64
CA HIS A 422 23.05 10.66 14.94
C HIS A 422 21.56 10.37 15.12
N ARG A 423 21.17 10.05 16.37
CA ARG A 423 19.79 9.75 16.74
C ARG A 423 18.78 10.83 16.29
N TRP A 424 19.11 12.12 16.46
CA TRP A 424 18.24 13.23 16.10
C TRP A 424 17.92 13.30 14.59
N GLU A 425 18.86 12.91 13.72
CA GLU A 425 18.66 12.88 12.27
C GLU A 425 17.54 11.90 11.89
N PHE A 426 17.59 10.70 12.46
CA PHE A 426 16.55 9.69 12.21
C PHE A 426 15.17 10.19 12.64
N TRP A 427 15.06 10.80 13.83
CA TRP A 427 13.77 11.27 14.33
C TRP A 427 13.20 12.42 13.50
N ILE A 428 14.00 13.39 13.11
CA ILE A 428 13.55 14.50 12.27
C ILE A 428 13.12 14.00 10.89
N PHE A 429 13.95 13.20 10.24
CA PHE A 429 13.64 12.72 8.91
C PHE A 429 12.43 11.77 8.90
N GLU A 430 12.25 10.93 9.92
CA GLU A 430 11.07 10.08 10.02
C GLU A 430 9.77 10.88 10.02
N VAL A 431 9.69 11.90 10.87
CA VAL A 431 8.47 12.72 10.98
C VAL A 431 8.16 13.41 9.64
N PHE A 432 9.14 14.05 9.04
CA PHE A 432 8.91 14.79 7.79
C PHE A 432 8.77 13.88 6.58
N TYR A 433 9.57 12.83 6.48
CA TYR A 433 9.53 11.92 5.34
C TYR A 433 8.27 11.06 5.32
N ALA A 434 7.87 10.49 6.45
CA ALA A 434 6.63 9.73 6.54
C ALA A 434 5.41 10.61 6.23
N GLY A 435 5.38 11.85 6.76
CA GLY A 435 4.29 12.79 6.51
C GLY A 435 4.19 13.21 5.04
N THR A 436 5.29 13.66 4.44
CA THR A 436 5.33 14.11 3.05
C THR A 436 5.07 12.97 2.06
N SER A 437 5.59 11.78 2.32
CA SER A 437 5.36 10.61 1.47
C SER A 437 3.92 10.13 1.51
N SER A 438 3.27 10.17 2.67
CA SER A 438 1.85 9.84 2.79
C SER A 438 0.96 10.87 2.08
N ALA A 439 1.31 12.16 2.18
CA ALA A 439 0.66 13.23 1.44
C ALA A 439 0.83 13.05 -0.08
N MET A 440 2.03 12.66 -0.55
CA MET A 440 2.30 12.36 -1.96
C MET A 440 1.44 11.19 -2.47
N ARG A 441 1.25 10.14 -1.68
CA ARG A 441 0.35 9.02 -2.04
C ARG A 441 -1.10 9.48 -2.21
N SER A 442 -1.57 10.35 -1.31
CA SER A 442 -2.91 10.91 -1.40
C SER A 442 -3.07 11.80 -2.62
N LEU A 443 -2.07 12.64 -2.92
CA LEU A 443 -2.00 13.48 -4.11
C LEU A 443 -2.00 12.64 -5.38
N ASN A 444 -1.19 11.57 -5.43
CA ASN A 444 -1.13 10.67 -6.59
C ASN A 444 -2.51 10.15 -6.98
N ARG A 445 -3.23 9.60 -6.03
CA ARG A 445 -4.57 9.05 -6.30
C ARG A 445 -5.53 10.10 -6.87
N CYS A 446 -5.42 11.35 -6.40
CA CYS A 446 -6.23 12.46 -6.92
C CYS A 446 -5.82 12.84 -8.36
N VAL A 447 -4.53 13.07 -8.60
CA VAL A 447 -4.02 13.50 -9.90
C VAL A 447 -4.19 12.40 -10.94
N TYR A 448 -3.88 11.17 -10.59
CA TYR A 448 -4.05 10.04 -11.51
C TYR A 448 -5.51 9.89 -11.92
N SER A 449 -6.45 9.99 -10.99
CA SER A 449 -7.89 9.92 -11.29
C SER A 449 -8.37 10.99 -12.27
N LEU A 450 -7.72 12.16 -12.32
CA LEU A 450 -8.04 13.23 -13.29
C LEU A 450 -7.60 12.89 -14.71
N LEU A 451 -6.58 12.06 -14.85
CA LEU A 451 -5.97 11.69 -16.15
C LEU A 451 -6.58 10.41 -16.74
N LEU A 452 -7.48 9.75 -16.03
CA LEU A 452 -8.06 8.47 -16.45
C LEU A 452 -9.41 8.63 -17.13
N PRO A 453 -9.67 7.82 -18.20
CA PRO A 453 -10.98 7.81 -18.85
C PRO A 453 -12.06 7.33 -17.87
N LYS A 454 -13.23 7.94 -17.95
CA LYS A 454 -14.37 7.56 -17.12
C LYS A 454 -14.85 6.17 -17.51
N GLY A 455 -14.95 5.29 -16.51
CA GLY A 455 -15.42 3.91 -16.70
C GLY A 455 -14.32 2.86 -16.63
N ASP A 456 -13.05 3.21 -16.89
CA ASP A 456 -11.92 2.29 -16.88
C ASP A 456 -10.92 2.57 -15.75
N GLU A 457 -11.31 3.42 -14.78
CA GLU A 457 -10.44 3.84 -13.68
C GLU A 457 -9.84 2.65 -12.90
N ALA A 458 -10.63 1.60 -12.68
CA ALA A 458 -10.17 0.42 -11.96
C ALA A 458 -9.04 -0.32 -12.69
N GLN A 459 -9.09 -0.38 -14.03
CA GLN A 459 -8.05 -1.03 -14.84
C GLN A 459 -6.73 -0.26 -14.76
N TYR A 460 -6.77 1.07 -14.82
CA TYR A 460 -5.57 1.90 -14.77
C TYR A 460 -4.96 1.95 -13.38
N PHE A 461 -5.76 2.03 -12.31
CA PHE A 461 -5.23 1.87 -10.95
C PHE A 461 -4.62 0.50 -10.73
N GLY A 462 -5.22 -0.53 -11.32
CA GLY A 462 -4.66 -1.86 -11.34
C GLY A 462 -3.31 -1.91 -12.04
N LEU A 463 -3.16 -1.25 -13.19
CA LEU A 463 -1.88 -1.14 -13.91
C LEU A 463 -0.80 -0.44 -13.06
N GLU A 464 -1.15 0.65 -12.39
CA GLU A 464 -0.24 1.39 -11.50
C GLU A 464 0.33 0.47 -10.41
N ILE A 465 -0.54 -0.23 -9.69
CA ILE A 465 -0.14 -1.12 -8.61
C ILE A 465 0.70 -2.28 -9.15
N MET A 466 0.28 -2.87 -10.26
CA MET A 466 0.99 -3.97 -10.91
C MET A 466 2.41 -3.56 -11.35
N LEU A 467 2.57 -2.40 -11.99
CA LEU A 467 3.89 -1.91 -12.38
C LEU A 467 4.76 -1.61 -11.14
N GLY A 468 4.17 -1.05 -10.08
CA GLY A 468 4.87 -0.78 -8.82
C GLY A 468 5.40 -2.06 -8.16
N VAL A 469 4.58 -3.11 -8.12
CA VAL A 469 4.96 -4.42 -7.58
C VAL A 469 5.96 -5.12 -8.49
N ALA A 470 5.70 -5.17 -9.79
CA ALA A 470 6.57 -5.84 -10.77
C ALA A 470 7.98 -5.24 -10.85
N THR A 471 8.16 -3.96 -10.53
CA THR A 471 9.47 -3.28 -10.56
C THR A 471 10.11 -3.11 -9.19
N GLY A 472 9.35 -3.25 -8.11
CA GLY A 472 9.80 -3.00 -6.73
C GLY A 472 10.95 -3.89 -6.29
N TRP A 473 11.00 -5.16 -6.76
CA TRP A 473 12.08 -6.10 -6.42
C TRP A 473 13.45 -5.68 -6.95
N ILE A 474 13.50 -4.97 -8.09
CA ILE A 474 14.76 -4.53 -8.72
C ILE A 474 15.52 -3.61 -7.77
N GLY A 475 14.85 -2.62 -7.20
CA GLY A 475 15.48 -1.70 -6.26
C GLY A 475 15.97 -2.38 -4.99
N SER A 476 15.19 -3.30 -4.43
CA SER A 476 15.59 -4.07 -3.25
C SER A 476 16.80 -4.97 -3.53
N LEU A 477 16.87 -5.58 -4.72
CA LEU A 477 18.01 -6.39 -5.14
C LEU A 477 19.27 -5.54 -5.31
N VAL A 478 19.16 -4.40 -6.01
CA VAL A 478 20.28 -3.46 -6.21
C VAL A 478 20.82 -3.00 -4.86
N ASN A 479 19.95 -2.60 -3.93
CA ASN A 479 20.34 -2.18 -2.59
C ASN A 479 21.05 -3.31 -1.82
N ALA A 480 20.55 -4.56 -1.90
CA ALA A 480 21.16 -5.70 -1.25
C ALA A 480 22.56 -5.99 -1.77
N VAL A 481 22.75 -5.98 -3.10
CA VAL A 481 24.06 -6.21 -3.74
C VAL A 481 25.05 -5.10 -3.38
N ILE A 482 24.61 -3.83 -3.42
CA ILE A 482 25.48 -2.71 -3.06
C ILE A 482 25.92 -2.81 -1.60
N GLN A 483 24.98 -3.05 -0.68
CA GLN A 483 25.28 -3.19 0.75
C GLN A 483 26.24 -4.35 1.04
N ASP A 484 26.02 -5.50 0.39
CA ASP A 484 26.86 -6.69 0.56
C ASP A 484 28.29 -6.47 0.04
N ARG A 485 28.46 -5.67 -1.04
CA ARG A 485 29.77 -5.37 -1.62
C ARG A 485 30.52 -4.24 -0.91
N THR A 486 29.81 -3.25 -0.41
CA THR A 486 30.42 -2.06 0.20
C THR A 486 30.60 -2.20 1.71
N ASN A 487 29.81 -3.09 2.37
CA ASN A 487 29.69 -3.21 3.82
C ASN A 487 29.32 -1.88 4.52
N ASP A 488 28.73 -0.93 3.79
CA ASP A 488 28.24 0.34 4.32
C ASP A 488 26.74 0.46 4.01
N ASP A 489 25.94 0.49 5.07
CA ASP A 489 24.47 0.54 5.01
C ASP A 489 23.93 1.83 4.36
N ARG A 490 24.77 2.81 4.05
CA ARG A 490 24.41 4.12 3.46
C ARG A 490 24.53 4.18 1.94
N PHE A 491 25.36 3.34 1.33
CA PHE A 491 25.53 3.32 -0.13
C PHE A 491 24.22 3.14 -0.91
N PRO A 492 23.26 2.32 -0.44
CA PRO A 492 21.98 2.16 -1.13
C PRO A 492 21.13 3.44 -1.27
N PHE A 493 21.41 4.52 -0.51
CA PHE A 493 20.71 5.79 -0.73
C PHE A 493 21.06 6.42 -2.08
N LEU A 494 22.25 6.13 -2.63
CA LEU A 494 22.69 6.69 -3.90
C LEU A 494 21.78 6.27 -5.09
N PRO A 495 21.56 4.97 -5.38
CA PRO A 495 20.65 4.57 -6.44
C PRO A 495 19.21 5.01 -6.17
N ASN A 496 18.75 5.05 -4.92
CA ASN A 496 17.42 5.53 -4.58
C ASN A 496 17.27 7.03 -4.86
N MET A 497 18.30 7.83 -4.63
CA MET A 497 18.35 9.24 -5.01
C MET A 497 18.21 9.42 -6.53
N PHE A 498 18.92 8.62 -7.33
CA PHE A 498 18.81 8.66 -8.79
C PHE A 498 17.40 8.30 -9.27
N LEU A 499 16.75 7.30 -8.68
CA LEU A 499 15.36 6.97 -8.98
C LEU A 499 14.42 8.14 -8.67
N ALA A 500 14.60 8.80 -7.53
CA ALA A 500 13.80 9.96 -7.17
C ALA A 500 14.02 11.15 -8.14
N ILE A 501 15.27 11.36 -8.62
CA ILE A 501 15.59 12.36 -9.64
C ILE A 501 14.92 12.01 -10.98
N ILE A 502 14.98 10.77 -11.41
CA ILE A 502 14.31 10.34 -12.64
C ILE A 502 12.80 10.58 -12.54
N SER A 503 12.21 10.26 -11.40
CA SER A 503 10.78 10.50 -11.15
C SER A 503 10.40 11.97 -11.30
N ILE A 504 11.14 12.91 -10.66
CA ILE A 504 10.80 14.34 -10.75
C ILE A 504 11.00 14.88 -12.17
N VAL A 505 11.99 14.37 -12.90
CA VAL A 505 12.21 14.73 -14.31
C VAL A 505 11.04 14.27 -15.18
N LEU A 506 10.57 13.03 -15.03
CA LEU A 506 9.40 12.53 -15.74
C LEU A 506 8.14 13.33 -15.36
N TYR A 507 7.97 13.62 -14.06
CA TYR A 507 6.85 14.42 -13.58
C TYR A 507 6.83 15.84 -14.18
N PHE A 508 8.00 16.40 -14.48
CA PHE A 508 8.11 17.72 -15.14
C PHE A 508 7.45 17.74 -16.52
N PHE A 509 7.60 16.66 -17.29
CA PHE A 509 7.00 16.53 -18.63
C PHE A 509 5.50 16.19 -18.62
N VAL A 510 4.91 15.88 -17.46
CA VAL A 510 3.48 15.64 -17.35
C VAL A 510 2.71 16.95 -17.53
N ASP A 511 1.88 17.03 -18.57
CA ASP A 511 0.95 18.13 -18.78
C ASP A 511 -0.46 17.71 -18.37
N LEU A 512 -0.90 18.22 -17.21
CA LEU A 512 -2.20 17.87 -16.64
C LEU A 512 -3.37 18.44 -17.46
N GLU A 513 -3.20 19.64 -18.03
CA GLU A 513 -4.26 20.30 -18.82
C GLU A 513 -4.51 19.55 -20.13
N ASN A 514 -3.44 19.22 -20.85
CA ASN A 514 -3.53 18.41 -22.06
C ASN A 514 -4.03 16.98 -21.77
N GLY A 515 -3.62 16.38 -20.65
CA GLY A 515 -4.11 15.07 -20.22
C GLY A 515 -5.62 15.07 -19.96
N MET A 516 -6.12 16.05 -19.21
CA MET A 516 -7.56 16.22 -18.95
C MET A 516 -8.35 16.53 -20.23
N ALA A 517 -7.79 17.33 -21.15
CA ALA A 517 -8.41 17.64 -22.43
C ALA A 517 -8.54 16.38 -23.31
N ALA A 518 -7.54 15.50 -23.33
CA ALA A 518 -7.60 14.22 -24.06
C ALA A 518 -8.71 13.31 -23.54
N VAL A 519 -8.85 13.22 -22.20
CA VAL A 519 -9.93 12.44 -21.55
C VAL A 519 -11.32 13.01 -21.89
N ASN A 520 -11.47 14.33 -21.94
CA ASN A 520 -12.73 14.97 -22.27
C ASN A 520 -13.09 14.84 -23.77
N LYS A 521 -12.12 14.89 -24.69
CA LYS A 521 -12.33 14.68 -26.13
C LYS A 521 -12.77 13.25 -26.47
N ALA A 522 -12.28 12.26 -25.75
CA ALA A 522 -12.68 10.86 -25.96
C ALA A 522 -14.17 10.61 -25.57
N LYS A 523 -14.83 11.54 -24.91
CA LYS A 523 -16.25 11.49 -24.57
C LYS A 523 -17.18 11.95 -25.69
N GLN A 524 -16.76 12.91 -26.51
CA GLN A 524 -17.64 13.53 -27.54
C GLN A 524 -18.05 12.60 -28.69
N PRO A 525 -17.26 11.63 -29.16
CA PRO A 525 -17.67 10.74 -30.26
C PRO A 525 -18.77 9.74 -29.91
N GLN A 526 -19.06 9.51 -28.62
CA GLN A 526 -20.14 8.59 -28.23
C GLN A 526 -21.52 9.27 -28.15
N GLU A 527 -21.56 10.58 -27.88
CA GLU A 527 -22.82 11.34 -27.84
C GLU A 527 -23.32 11.77 -29.24
N GLU A 528 -22.41 11.95 -30.23
CA GLU A 528 -22.79 12.33 -31.60
C GLU A 528 -23.27 11.16 -32.47
N ASN A 529 -23.10 9.90 -32.05
CA ASN A 529 -23.62 8.73 -32.78
C ASN A 529 -24.93 8.19 -32.19
N GLU A 530 -25.52 8.85 -31.20
CA GLU A 530 -26.83 8.48 -30.61
C GLU A 530 -27.98 9.40 -31.02
N ASP A 531 -27.73 10.44 -31.86
CA ASP A 531 -28.76 11.26 -32.54
C ASP A 531 -28.92 10.82 -34.02
#